data_ef641f0aed18020b450c21b3027156c9
#
_entry.id   ef641f0aed18020b450c21b3027156c9
#
_cell.length_a   1.000
_cell.length_b   1.000
_cell.length_c   1.000
_cell.angle_alpha   90.00
_cell.angle_beta   90.00
_cell.angle_gamma   90.00
#
_symmetry.space_group_name_H-M   'P 1'
#
loop_
_entity.id
_entity.type
_entity.pdbx_description
1 polymer ?
#
loop_
_entity_poly.entity_id
_entity_poly.type
_entity_poly.pdbx_seq_one_letter_code
_entity_poly.pdbx_strand_id
1 'polypeptide(L)'
;MIHTTIRSFAAAAVLFPVLGLDAHDPQPQVQALRASAPAQQTPAANPFVLAAGPLKLNDLVARAADYLGCNILIDPREAQQLADAAITLQREVKTDRAGCEEFLAAALSEAGMVVGYVDGTQQTMAATMRNGAYADRMLVRAVPRTPAEVLARPGLAMPATVIVDLQHCGNREAFEALRPFATTGRSPREGIVVQDLGESDRLMLVGLQRDLAFALGVLAKVDTPEAASAKKRAAEQRELEDRLRRLEQQVREKQPGKDGGK
;
A
#
# COMPACT_ATOMS: atom_id res chain seq x y z
N MET A 1 -3.46 55.28 0.92
CA MET A 1 -3.18 55.54 2.34
C MET A 1 -3.76 54.39 3.14
N ILE A 2 -2.90 53.46 3.52
CA ILE A 2 -3.31 52.27 4.29
C ILE A 2 -2.44 52.27 5.55
N HIS A 3 -3.06 52.47 6.71
CA HIS A 3 -2.43 52.47 8.02
C HIS A 3 -2.18 51.03 8.50
N THR A 4 -0.92 50.71 8.68
CA THR A 4 -0.48 49.44 9.29
C THR A 4 -0.29 49.68 10.79
N THR A 5 -1.10 49.03 11.62
CA THR A 5 -1.01 49.06 13.07
C THR A 5 -0.19 47.88 13.57
N ILE A 6 1.01 48.16 14.08
CA ILE A 6 1.91 47.20 14.74
C ILE A 6 1.47 47.08 16.21
N ARG A 7 1.08 45.87 16.63
CA ARG A 7 0.87 45.54 18.06
C ARG A 7 2.11 44.86 18.62
N SER A 8 2.76 45.54 19.53
CA SER A 8 3.84 45.00 20.35
C SER A 8 3.28 44.02 21.38
N PHE A 9 3.84 42.82 21.45
CA PHE A 9 3.63 41.87 22.54
C PHE A 9 4.79 41.97 23.54
N ALA A 10 4.47 42.28 24.78
CA ALA A 10 5.40 42.31 25.88
C ALA A 10 5.73 40.91 26.37
N ALA A 11 7.02 40.63 26.52
CA ALA A 11 7.54 39.40 27.11
C ALA A 11 7.46 39.48 28.64
N ALA A 12 6.74 38.55 29.26
CA ALA A 12 6.76 38.31 30.71
C ALA A 12 7.75 37.19 31.03
N ALA A 13 8.84 37.55 31.70
CA ALA A 13 9.80 36.60 32.23
C ALA A 13 9.25 36.00 33.55
N VAL A 14 9.06 34.68 33.56
CA VAL A 14 8.74 33.90 34.75
C VAL A 14 10.00 33.18 35.23
N LEU A 15 10.53 33.62 36.39
CA LEU A 15 11.58 32.94 37.14
C LEU A 15 11.02 31.65 37.77
N PHE A 16 11.62 30.50 37.43
CA PHE A 16 11.42 29.25 38.16
C PHE A 16 12.62 28.95 39.07
N PRO A 17 12.38 28.53 40.33
CA PRO A 17 13.44 28.12 41.23
C PRO A 17 13.96 26.72 40.89
N VAL A 18 15.28 26.59 40.90
CA VAL A 18 16.03 25.34 40.81
C VAL A 18 15.89 24.58 42.15
N LEU A 19 15.30 23.38 42.09
CA LEU A 19 15.38 22.41 43.19
C LEU A 19 15.58 20.98 42.63
N GLY A 20 16.65 20.36 43.11
CA GLY A 20 16.77 18.92 43.34
C GLY A 20 17.09 18.06 42.11
N LEU A 21 18.38 17.75 41.89
CA LEU A 21 18.85 16.58 41.15
C LEU A 21 18.42 15.32 41.90
N ASP A 22 17.50 14.56 41.34
CA ASP A 22 17.43 13.12 41.55
C ASP A 22 17.63 12.47 40.16
N ALA A 23 18.73 11.75 40.06
CA ALA A 23 19.09 10.97 38.89
C ALA A 23 18.11 9.79 38.77
N HIS A 24 17.02 9.98 38.04
CA HIS A 24 16.14 8.91 37.58
C HIS A 24 16.47 8.62 36.13
N ASP A 25 17.07 7.47 35.92
CA ASP A 25 17.33 6.87 34.62
C ASP A 25 16.01 6.86 33.82
N PRO A 26 15.88 7.59 32.70
CA PRO A 26 14.71 7.46 31.84
C PRO A 26 14.84 6.18 31.05
N GLN A 27 14.31 5.05 31.53
CA GLN A 27 13.93 3.97 30.66
C GLN A 27 13.03 4.54 29.58
N PRO A 28 13.37 4.39 28.28
CA PRO A 28 12.44 4.72 27.22
C PRO A 28 11.27 3.73 27.30
N GLN A 29 10.19 4.15 27.94
CA GLN A 29 8.89 3.53 27.75
C GLN A 29 8.51 3.77 26.28
N VAL A 30 8.98 2.89 25.43
CA VAL A 30 8.33 2.61 24.15
C VAL A 30 6.94 2.10 24.53
N GLN A 31 6.00 3.03 24.69
CA GLN A 31 4.60 2.70 24.64
C GLN A 31 4.38 2.09 23.26
N ALA A 32 4.48 0.76 23.20
CA ALA A 32 3.95 0.01 22.09
C ALA A 32 2.53 0.54 21.87
N LEU A 33 2.33 1.27 20.77
CA LEU A 33 1.03 1.48 20.20
C LEU A 33 0.48 0.06 20.01
N ARG A 34 -0.25 -0.40 21.02
CA ARG A 34 -1.09 -1.59 20.89
C ARG A 34 -2.06 -1.21 19.79
N ALA A 35 -1.73 -1.62 18.57
CA ALA A 35 -2.72 -1.75 17.52
C ALA A 35 -3.85 -2.51 18.18
N SER A 36 -4.97 -1.84 18.40
CA SER A 36 -6.19 -2.45 18.89
C SER A 36 -6.48 -3.55 17.88
N ALA A 37 -6.28 -4.79 18.31
CA ALA A 37 -6.66 -5.93 17.49
C ALA A 37 -8.11 -5.68 17.05
N PRO A 38 -8.43 -5.79 15.77
CA PRO A 38 -9.80 -5.60 15.32
C PRO A 38 -10.68 -6.50 16.17
N ALA A 39 -11.70 -5.92 16.78
CA ALA A 39 -12.64 -6.65 17.60
C ALA A 39 -13.05 -7.90 16.81
N GLN A 40 -12.73 -9.07 17.35
CA GLN A 40 -13.13 -10.34 16.78
C GLN A 40 -14.66 -10.33 16.76
N GLN A 41 -15.20 -9.94 15.61
CA GLN A 41 -16.63 -9.97 15.39
C GLN A 41 -17.03 -11.45 15.43
N THR A 42 -17.87 -11.77 16.38
CA THR A 42 -18.47 -13.11 16.56
C THR A 42 -18.93 -13.60 15.18
N PRO A 43 -18.48 -14.77 14.72
CA PRO A 43 -18.89 -15.29 13.43
C PRO A 43 -20.41 -15.31 13.36
N ALA A 44 -21.00 -14.78 12.31
CA ALA A 44 -22.43 -14.85 12.08
C ALA A 44 -22.84 -16.30 12.15
N ALA A 45 -23.82 -16.63 12.99
CA ALA A 45 -24.24 -18.02 13.27
C ALA A 45 -24.68 -18.76 12.00
N ASN A 46 -25.05 -18.05 10.93
CA ASN A 46 -25.48 -18.59 9.65
C ASN A 46 -24.49 -18.21 8.53
N PRO A 47 -24.18 -19.13 7.61
CA PRO A 47 -23.34 -18.85 6.46
C PRO A 47 -24.05 -17.91 5.48
N PHE A 48 -23.26 -17.10 4.73
CA PHE A 48 -23.74 -16.37 3.56
C PHE A 48 -24.00 -17.38 2.43
N VAL A 49 -25.22 -17.37 1.89
CA VAL A 49 -25.61 -18.34 0.86
C VAL A 49 -26.22 -17.61 -0.34
N LEU A 50 -25.71 -17.93 -1.54
CA LEU A 50 -26.26 -17.50 -2.82
C LEU A 50 -26.57 -18.73 -3.67
N ALA A 51 -27.80 -18.84 -4.15
CA ALA A 51 -28.20 -19.93 -5.03
C ALA A 51 -27.53 -19.82 -6.40
N ALA A 52 -27.34 -20.94 -7.09
CA ALA A 52 -26.91 -20.96 -8.49
C ALA A 52 -27.96 -20.27 -9.39
N GLY A 53 -27.51 -19.63 -10.46
CA GLY A 53 -28.36 -18.94 -11.41
C GLY A 53 -27.94 -17.47 -11.65
N PRO A 54 -28.76 -16.72 -12.40
CA PRO A 54 -28.52 -15.31 -12.63
C PRO A 54 -28.76 -14.50 -11.35
N LEU A 55 -27.85 -13.58 -11.05
CA LEU A 55 -27.90 -12.71 -9.87
C LEU A 55 -27.59 -11.28 -10.32
N LYS A 56 -28.49 -10.34 -10.08
CA LYS A 56 -28.24 -8.91 -10.29
C LYS A 56 -27.23 -8.41 -9.24
N LEU A 57 -26.32 -7.54 -9.65
CA LEU A 57 -25.32 -7.00 -8.72
C LEU A 57 -25.93 -6.16 -7.61
N ASN A 58 -27.03 -5.45 -7.88
CA ASN A 58 -27.78 -4.75 -6.82
C ASN A 58 -28.29 -5.70 -5.74
N ASP A 59 -28.82 -6.87 -6.12
CA ASP A 59 -29.30 -7.87 -5.16
C ASP A 59 -28.15 -8.50 -4.37
N LEU A 60 -27.00 -8.68 -5.03
CA LEU A 60 -25.77 -9.14 -4.35
C LEU A 60 -25.35 -8.11 -3.29
N VAL A 61 -25.29 -6.82 -3.66
CA VAL A 61 -24.88 -5.74 -2.74
C VAL A 61 -25.84 -5.67 -1.55
N ALA A 62 -27.16 -5.70 -1.78
CA ALA A 62 -28.15 -5.68 -0.71
C ALA A 62 -28.00 -6.85 0.25
N ARG A 63 -27.90 -8.08 -0.28
CA ARG A 63 -27.69 -9.31 0.54
C ARG A 63 -26.38 -9.30 1.31
N ALA A 64 -25.30 -8.79 0.69
CA ALA A 64 -24.01 -8.68 1.36
C ALA A 64 -24.05 -7.62 2.47
N ALA A 65 -24.70 -6.47 2.23
CA ALA A 65 -24.88 -5.43 3.24
C ALA A 65 -25.63 -5.96 4.47
N ASP A 66 -26.75 -6.65 4.24
CA ASP A 66 -27.55 -7.29 5.31
C ASP A 66 -26.72 -8.31 6.10
N TYR A 67 -26.01 -9.20 5.40
CA TYR A 67 -25.21 -10.25 6.02
C TYR A 67 -23.99 -9.70 6.79
N LEU A 68 -23.30 -8.72 6.20
CA LEU A 68 -22.14 -8.06 6.82
C LEU A 68 -22.55 -7.09 7.94
N GLY A 69 -23.83 -6.71 8.02
CA GLY A 69 -24.33 -5.73 8.97
C GLY A 69 -23.71 -4.34 8.74
N CYS A 70 -23.47 -3.98 7.48
CA CYS A 70 -22.86 -2.71 7.11
C CYS A 70 -23.66 -1.99 6.03
N ASN A 71 -23.52 -0.66 5.97
CA ASN A 71 -24.06 0.14 4.86
C ASN A 71 -23.10 0.12 3.67
N ILE A 72 -23.63 -0.04 2.46
CA ILE A 72 -22.83 0.07 1.23
C ILE A 72 -23.34 1.28 0.45
N LEU A 73 -22.53 2.35 0.42
CA LEU A 73 -22.83 3.59 -0.27
C LEU A 73 -22.46 3.48 -1.74
N ILE A 74 -23.38 3.83 -2.62
CA ILE A 74 -23.18 3.86 -4.08
C ILE A 74 -23.64 5.21 -4.58
N ASP A 75 -22.85 5.87 -5.44
CA ASP A 75 -23.28 7.11 -6.08
C ASP A 75 -24.56 6.83 -6.91
N PRO A 76 -25.60 7.66 -6.81
CA PRO A 76 -26.84 7.48 -7.57
C PRO A 76 -26.62 7.36 -9.09
N ARG A 77 -25.60 8.02 -9.63
CA ARG A 77 -25.25 7.94 -11.07
C ARG A 77 -24.68 6.58 -11.44
N GLU A 78 -23.98 5.92 -10.52
CA GLU A 78 -23.38 4.61 -10.69
C GLU A 78 -24.37 3.48 -10.34
N ALA A 79 -25.36 3.78 -9.50
CA ALA A 79 -26.38 2.80 -9.09
C ALA A 79 -27.19 2.24 -10.27
N GLN A 80 -27.44 3.06 -11.31
CA GLN A 80 -28.13 2.60 -12.52
C GLN A 80 -27.32 1.57 -13.27
N GLN A 81 -26.01 1.78 -13.43
CA GLN A 81 -25.12 0.83 -14.11
C GLN A 81 -25.03 -0.50 -13.33
N LEU A 82 -25.02 -0.41 -12.01
CA LEU A 82 -25.05 -1.59 -11.15
C LEU A 82 -26.36 -2.38 -11.26
N ALA A 83 -27.48 -1.67 -11.41
CA ALA A 83 -28.82 -2.28 -11.57
C ALA A 83 -28.94 -3.11 -12.85
N ASP A 84 -28.24 -2.68 -13.91
CA ASP A 84 -28.26 -3.34 -15.22
C ASP A 84 -27.23 -4.47 -15.30
N ALA A 85 -26.27 -4.52 -14.37
CA ALA A 85 -25.23 -5.53 -14.34
C ALA A 85 -25.72 -6.81 -13.61
N ALA A 86 -25.38 -7.96 -14.18
CA ALA A 86 -25.69 -9.27 -13.61
C ALA A 86 -24.53 -10.23 -13.79
N ILE A 87 -24.42 -11.16 -12.85
CA ILE A 87 -23.49 -12.29 -12.91
C ILE A 87 -24.30 -13.60 -12.95
N THR A 88 -23.71 -14.65 -13.47
CA THR A 88 -24.33 -15.99 -13.45
C THR A 88 -23.50 -16.92 -12.59
N LEU A 89 -24.08 -17.39 -11.50
CA LEU A 89 -23.46 -18.37 -10.61
C LEU A 89 -23.71 -19.78 -11.15
N GLN A 90 -22.66 -20.50 -11.49
CA GLN A 90 -22.75 -21.90 -11.97
C GLN A 90 -23.09 -22.87 -10.83
N ARG A 91 -22.76 -22.49 -9.59
CA ARG A 91 -22.97 -23.29 -8.37
C ARG A 91 -23.41 -22.40 -7.23
N GLU A 92 -24.02 -23.00 -6.23
CA GLU A 92 -24.28 -22.34 -4.95
C GLU A 92 -22.97 -21.84 -4.32
N VAL A 93 -22.98 -20.61 -3.83
CA VAL A 93 -21.90 -20.04 -3.03
C VAL A 93 -22.33 -20.10 -1.57
N LYS A 94 -21.52 -20.76 -0.73
CA LYS A 94 -21.73 -20.84 0.72
C LYS A 94 -20.43 -20.48 1.41
N THR A 95 -20.43 -19.39 2.18
CA THR A 95 -19.22 -18.86 2.78
C THR A 95 -19.49 -18.14 4.10
N ASP A 96 -18.43 -17.79 4.81
CA ASP A 96 -18.45 -16.99 6.02
C ASP A 96 -18.37 -15.48 5.69
N ARG A 97 -18.19 -14.65 6.72
CA ARG A 97 -18.07 -13.19 6.59
C ARG A 97 -16.90 -12.80 5.66
N ALA A 98 -15.74 -13.41 5.86
CA ALA A 98 -14.55 -13.09 5.08
C ALA A 98 -14.75 -13.46 3.60
N GLY A 99 -15.29 -14.63 3.33
CA GLY A 99 -15.61 -15.04 1.96
C GLY A 99 -16.74 -14.24 1.33
N CYS A 100 -17.71 -13.73 2.10
CA CYS A 100 -18.73 -12.80 1.59
C CYS A 100 -18.08 -11.48 1.10
N GLU A 101 -17.15 -10.91 1.88
CA GLU A 101 -16.40 -9.72 1.48
C GLU A 101 -15.56 -9.96 0.22
N GLU A 102 -14.88 -11.11 0.15
CA GLU A 102 -14.08 -11.49 -1.02
C GLU A 102 -14.93 -11.66 -2.27
N PHE A 103 -16.04 -12.36 -2.12
CA PHE A 103 -16.97 -12.58 -3.23
C PHE A 103 -17.58 -11.27 -3.73
N LEU A 104 -18.04 -10.42 -2.80
CA LEU A 104 -18.59 -9.10 -3.13
C LEU A 104 -17.55 -8.23 -3.87
N ALA A 105 -16.33 -8.15 -3.32
CA ALA A 105 -15.25 -7.36 -3.92
C ALA A 105 -14.84 -7.89 -5.30
N ALA A 106 -14.76 -9.21 -5.47
CA ALA A 106 -14.46 -9.83 -6.75
C ALA A 106 -15.55 -9.56 -7.80
N ALA A 107 -16.83 -9.79 -7.44
CA ALA A 107 -17.95 -9.58 -8.34
C ALA A 107 -18.09 -8.12 -8.80
N LEU A 108 -17.91 -7.16 -7.87
CA LEU A 108 -17.90 -5.74 -8.20
C LEU A 108 -16.67 -5.33 -9.03
N SER A 109 -15.51 -5.93 -8.75
CA SER A 109 -14.29 -5.69 -9.54
C SER A 109 -14.44 -6.13 -10.99
N GLU A 110 -15.09 -7.27 -11.26
CA GLU A 110 -15.40 -7.74 -12.63
C GLU A 110 -16.37 -6.80 -13.35
N ALA A 111 -17.27 -6.15 -12.61
CA ALA A 111 -18.15 -5.10 -13.15
C ALA A 111 -17.46 -3.73 -13.31
N GLY A 112 -16.14 -3.65 -13.11
CA GLY A 112 -15.36 -2.42 -13.21
C GLY A 112 -15.53 -1.47 -12.02
N MET A 113 -16.02 -1.96 -10.89
CA MET A 113 -16.17 -1.18 -9.66
C MET A 113 -15.09 -1.51 -8.63
N VAL A 114 -14.88 -0.60 -7.70
CA VAL A 114 -14.04 -0.79 -6.52
C VAL A 114 -14.93 -0.64 -5.29
N VAL A 115 -14.83 -1.56 -4.34
CA VAL A 115 -15.51 -1.51 -3.06
C VAL A 115 -14.50 -1.53 -1.92
N GLY A 116 -14.76 -0.78 -0.86
CA GLY A 116 -13.90 -0.77 0.32
C GLY A 116 -14.54 -0.06 1.49
N TYR A 117 -14.00 -0.28 2.68
CA TYR A 117 -14.40 0.41 3.88
C TYR A 117 -14.01 1.89 3.81
N VAL A 118 -14.91 2.77 4.23
CA VAL A 118 -14.70 4.22 4.26
C VAL A 118 -14.49 4.75 5.68
N ASP A 119 -14.70 3.90 6.66
CA ASP A 119 -14.52 4.22 8.08
C ASP A 119 -13.69 3.16 8.80
N GLY A 120 -13.07 3.55 9.91
CA GLY A 120 -12.28 2.64 10.75
C GLY A 120 -13.13 1.63 11.54
N THR A 121 -14.46 1.82 11.60
CA THR A 121 -15.37 0.94 12.34
C THR A 121 -15.83 -0.25 11.51
N GLN A 122 -15.55 -0.25 10.21
CA GLN A 122 -16.00 -1.26 9.23
C GLN A 122 -17.53 -1.40 9.17
N GLN A 123 -18.26 -0.35 9.53
CA GLN A 123 -19.72 -0.31 9.44
C GLN A 123 -20.22 0.26 8.12
N THR A 124 -19.36 0.98 7.40
CA THR A 124 -19.71 1.62 6.12
C THR A 124 -18.68 1.26 5.06
N MET A 125 -19.18 0.74 3.95
CA MET A 125 -18.43 0.53 2.72
C MET A 125 -18.89 1.54 1.67
N ALA A 126 -18.05 1.84 0.69
CA ALA A 126 -18.47 2.51 -0.52
C ALA A 126 -18.11 1.66 -1.74
N ALA A 127 -18.96 1.67 -2.75
CA ALA A 127 -18.68 1.09 -4.05
C ALA A 127 -18.75 2.19 -5.10
N THR A 128 -17.75 2.26 -5.98
CA THR A 128 -17.66 3.28 -7.04
C THR A 128 -17.03 2.69 -8.28
N MET A 129 -17.34 3.25 -9.44
CA MET A 129 -16.69 2.86 -10.69
C MET A 129 -15.18 3.13 -10.61
N ARG A 130 -14.38 2.17 -11.08
CA ARG A 130 -12.91 2.28 -11.10
C ARG A 130 -12.43 3.55 -11.81
N ASN A 131 -13.16 4.02 -12.81
CA ASN A 131 -12.88 5.24 -13.56
C ASN A 131 -13.58 6.49 -12.96
N GLY A 132 -14.31 6.34 -11.87
CA GLY A 132 -15.03 7.41 -11.19
C GLY A 132 -14.09 8.32 -10.39
N ALA A 133 -14.50 9.57 -10.19
CA ALA A 133 -13.73 10.55 -9.40
C ALA A 133 -13.58 10.15 -7.92
N TYR A 134 -14.44 9.26 -7.43
CA TYR A 134 -14.37 8.74 -6.06
C TYR A 134 -13.36 7.61 -5.88
N ALA A 135 -13.01 6.87 -6.94
CA ALA A 135 -12.08 5.75 -6.84
C ALA A 135 -10.72 6.21 -6.30
N ASP A 136 -10.19 7.32 -6.79
CA ASP A 136 -8.92 7.88 -6.31
C ASP A 136 -8.98 8.26 -4.82
N ARG A 137 -10.13 8.80 -4.37
CA ARG A 137 -10.32 9.15 -2.95
C ARG A 137 -10.39 7.91 -2.06
N MET A 138 -11.04 6.84 -2.53
CA MET A 138 -11.10 5.57 -1.80
C MET A 138 -9.71 4.96 -1.65
N LEU A 139 -8.92 5.00 -2.72
CA LEU A 139 -7.57 4.45 -2.71
C LEU A 139 -6.64 5.26 -1.81
N VAL A 140 -6.74 6.60 -1.81
CA VAL A 140 -5.98 7.47 -0.89
C VAL A 140 -6.37 7.25 0.58
N ARG A 141 -7.64 6.90 0.83
CA ARG A 141 -8.17 6.62 2.18
C ARG A 141 -8.23 5.12 2.49
N ALA A 142 -7.53 4.32 1.70
CA ALA A 142 -7.51 2.89 1.88
C ALA A 142 -7.07 2.50 3.29
N VAL A 143 -7.71 1.48 3.84
CA VAL A 143 -7.47 1.03 5.21
C VAL A 143 -6.02 0.56 5.36
N PRO A 144 -5.28 1.06 6.36
CA PRO A 144 -3.94 0.56 6.66
C PRO A 144 -4.01 -0.92 7.05
N ARG A 145 -3.14 -1.72 6.45
CA ARG A 145 -2.96 -3.15 6.72
C ARG A 145 -1.50 -3.46 6.95
N THR A 146 -1.25 -4.45 7.75
CA THR A 146 0.09 -5.04 7.86
C THR A 146 0.36 -5.98 6.66
N PRO A 147 1.63 -6.24 6.29
CA PRO A 147 1.95 -7.24 5.28
C PRO A 147 1.33 -8.62 5.58
N ALA A 148 1.30 -9.02 6.85
CA ALA A 148 0.71 -10.29 7.27
C ALA A 148 -0.81 -10.36 7.02
N GLU A 149 -1.56 -9.28 7.31
CA GLU A 149 -3.00 -9.22 7.04
C GLU A 149 -3.30 -9.27 5.53
N VAL A 150 -2.46 -8.62 4.70
CA VAL A 150 -2.60 -8.68 3.25
C VAL A 150 -2.36 -10.10 2.72
N LEU A 151 -1.30 -10.75 3.20
CA LEU A 151 -0.95 -12.11 2.80
C LEU A 151 -1.92 -13.18 3.33
N ALA A 152 -2.62 -12.90 4.43
CA ALA A 152 -3.68 -13.78 4.95
C ALA A 152 -4.90 -13.85 4.03
N ARG A 153 -5.15 -12.81 3.21
CA ARG A 153 -6.29 -12.74 2.27
C ARG A 153 -5.84 -12.22 0.90
N PRO A 154 -5.00 -12.98 0.17
CA PRO A 154 -4.34 -12.51 -1.05
C PRO A 154 -5.32 -12.29 -2.22
N GLY A 155 -6.51 -12.85 -2.17
CA GLY A 155 -7.54 -12.71 -3.21
C GLY A 155 -8.46 -11.48 -3.04
N LEU A 156 -8.38 -10.77 -1.91
CA LEU A 156 -9.31 -9.68 -1.61
C LEU A 156 -9.09 -8.48 -2.55
N ALA A 157 -10.12 -8.12 -3.31
CA ALA A 157 -10.10 -7.01 -4.27
C ALA A 157 -10.57 -5.69 -3.64
N MET A 158 -10.16 -5.40 -2.40
CA MET A 158 -10.45 -4.15 -1.69
C MET A 158 -9.20 -3.26 -1.60
N PRO A 159 -9.36 -1.92 -1.58
CA PRO A 159 -8.26 -0.99 -1.37
C PRO A 159 -7.59 -1.16 -0.02
N ALA A 160 -6.28 -1.18 -0.02
CA ALA A 160 -5.47 -1.19 1.19
C ALA A 160 -4.20 -0.34 1.02
N THR A 161 -3.64 0.08 2.15
CA THR A 161 -2.33 0.72 2.23
C THR A 161 -1.43 -0.14 3.12
N VAL A 162 -0.22 -0.42 2.66
CA VAL A 162 0.76 -1.22 3.41
C VAL A 162 2.07 -0.46 3.49
N ILE A 163 2.68 -0.44 4.67
CA ILE A 163 4.06 0.00 4.86
C ILE A 163 4.92 -1.25 5.01
N VAL A 164 5.98 -1.30 4.20
CA VAL A 164 6.94 -2.41 4.16
C VAL A 164 8.29 -1.91 4.66
N ASP A 165 8.82 -2.56 5.67
CA ASP A 165 10.18 -2.33 6.16
C ASP A 165 11.12 -3.28 5.41
N LEU A 166 12.07 -2.72 4.63
CA LEU A 166 13.07 -3.49 3.89
C LEU A 166 14.25 -3.83 4.81
N GLN A 167 14.77 -5.04 4.70
CA GLN A 167 15.84 -5.53 5.59
C GLN A 167 17.20 -5.61 4.89
N HIS A 168 17.21 -5.86 3.60
CA HIS A 168 18.43 -6.19 2.85
C HIS A 168 18.63 -5.39 1.58
N CYS A 169 17.55 -4.92 0.96
CA CYS A 169 17.60 -4.07 -0.22
C CYS A 169 17.23 -2.63 0.10
N GLY A 170 17.76 -1.67 -0.65
CA GLY A 170 17.37 -0.26 -0.50
C GLY A 170 16.06 0.05 -1.25
N ASN A 171 15.43 1.18 -0.88
CA ASN A 171 14.17 1.67 -1.50
C ASN A 171 14.22 1.69 -3.03
N ARG A 172 15.33 2.14 -3.60
CA ARG A 172 15.49 2.23 -5.06
C ARG A 172 15.38 0.87 -5.75
N GLU A 173 15.94 -0.18 -5.15
CA GLU A 173 15.92 -1.53 -5.72
C GLU A 173 14.56 -2.16 -5.62
N ALA A 174 13.95 -2.02 -4.46
CA ALA A 174 12.60 -2.46 -4.23
C ALA A 174 11.64 -1.74 -5.21
N PHE A 175 11.83 -0.43 -5.42
CA PHE A 175 11.06 0.35 -6.39
C PHE A 175 11.24 -0.16 -7.82
N GLU A 176 12.48 -0.40 -8.26
CA GLU A 176 12.75 -0.93 -9.61
C GLU A 176 12.16 -2.34 -9.81
N ALA A 177 12.17 -3.18 -8.77
CA ALA A 177 11.55 -4.49 -8.83
C ALA A 177 10.01 -4.42 -8.96
N LEU A 178 9.40 -3.41 -8.34
CA LEU A 178 7.96 -3.19 -8.41
C LEU A 178 7.51 -2.36 -9.62
N ARG A 179 8.43 -1.70 -10.32
CA ARG A 179 8.15 -0.80 -11.44
C ARG A 179 7.23 -1.39 -12.53
N PRO A 180 7.35 -2.67 -12.93
CA PRO A 180 6.45 -3.25 -13.92
C PRO A 180 4.98 -3.32 -13.47
N PHE A 181 4.73 -3.24 -12.17
CA PHE A 181 3.41 -3.35 -11.54
C PHE A 181 2.93 -2.01 -10.97
N ALA A 182 3.84 -1.03 -10.90
CA ALA A 182 3.53 0.30 -10.41
C ALA A 182 2.87 1.13 -11.50
N THR A 183 1.84 1.87 -11.14
CA THR A 183 1.27 2.87 -12.03
C THR A 183 2.19 4.09 -12.09
N THR A 184 2.46 4.58 -13.30
CA THR A 184 3.26 5.78 -13.53
C THR A 184 2.52 7.08 -13.17
N GLY A 185 1.24 6.99 -12.80
CA GLY A 185 0.38 8.09 -12.37
C GLY A 185 0.08 8.06 -10.86
N ARG A 186 -0.54 9.13 -10.37
CA ARG A 186 -1.01 9.22 -8.98
C ARG A 186 -2.26 8.36 -8.70
N SER A 187 -2.78 7.69 -9.73
CA SER A 187 -4.02 6.92 -9.63
C SER A 187 -3.70 5.42 -9.59
N PRO A 188 -4.05 4.71 -8.51
CA PRO A 188 -3.85 3.26 -8.37
C PRO A 188 -4.93 2.44 -9.11
N ARG A 189 -5.50 2.99 -10.19
CA ARG A 189 -6.63 2.36 -10.93
C ARG A 189 -6.23 1.06 -11.62
N GLU A 190 -4.98 0.95 -12.06
CA GLU A 190 -4.51 -0.16 -12.89
C GLU A 190 -3.27 -0.86 -12.31
N GLY A 191 -3.02 -0.71 -11.03
CA GLY A 191 -1.86 -1.31 -10.38
C GLY A 191 -1.67 -0.80 -8.97
N ILE A 192 -0.43 -0.81 -8.51
CA ILE A 192 -0.06 -0.30 -7.20
C ILE A 192 0.61 1.07 -7.32
N VAL A 193 0.36 1.95 -6.35
CA VAL A 193 1.19 3.14 -6.14
C VAL A 193 2.28 2.79 -5.15
N VAL A 194 3.52 3.04 -5.53
CA VAL A 194 4.69 2.83 -4.69
C VAL A 194 5.24 4.19 -4.31
N GLN A 195 5.37 4.46 -3.03
CA GLN A 195 5.90 5.70 -2.51
C GLN A 195 7.08 5.42 -1.56
N ASP A 196 8.19 6.07 -1.81
CA ASP A 196 9.35 6.07 -0.94
C ASP A 196 9.07 6.98 0.28
N LEU A 197 9.32 6.47 1.48
CA LEU A 197 9.15 7.22 2.73
C LEU A 197 10.44 7.93 3.20
N GLY A 198 11.39 8.11 2.30
CA GLY A 198 12.60 8.90 2.53
C GLY A 198 13.80 8.08 3.03
N GLU A 199 14.54 8.61 4.03
CA GLU A 199 15.80 8.02 4.51
C GLU A 199 15.64 6.68 5.26
N SER A 200 14.43 6.28 5.59
CA SER A 200 14.15 4.97 6.17
C SER A 200 13.95 3.97 5.03
N ASP A 201 14.56 2.77 5.12
CA ASP A 201 14.36 1.68 4.16
C ASP A 201 12.91 1.15 4.24
N ARG A 202 11.97 2.05 3.88
CA ARG A 202 10.53 1.84 3.96
C ARG A 202 9.83 2.27 2.70
N LEU A 203 8.92 1.43 2.25
CA LEU A 203 8.03 1.73 1.14
C LEU A 203 6.57 1.75 1.60
N MET A 204 5.81 2.72 1.11
CA MET A 204 4.36 2.69 1.20
C MET A 204 3.79 2.20 -0.12
N LEU A 205 2.97 1.16 -0.04
CA LEU A 205 2.26 0.58 -1.17
C LEU A 205 0.77 0.85 -1.01
N VAL A 206 0.11 1.37 -2.05
CA VAL A 206 -1.33 1.61 -2.07
C VAL A 206 -1.93 0.94 -3.31
N GLY A 207 -3.00 0.18 -3.13
CA GLY A 207 -3.65 -0.52 -4.23
C GLY A 207 -4.73 -1.49 -3.75
N LEU A 208 -5.20 -2.36 -4.64
CA LEU A 208 -6.06 -3.46 -4.24
C LEU A 208 -5.23 -4.50 -3.47
N GLN A 209 -5.80 -5.06 -2.41
CA GLN A 209 -5.06 -5.99 -1.55
C GLN A 209 -4.49 -7.18 -2.32
N ARG A 210 -5.18 -7.71 -3.34
CA ARG A 210 -4.67 -8.77 -4.21
C ARG A 210 -3.39 -8.37 -4.95
N ASP A 211 -3.33 -7.11 -5.42
CA ASP A 211 -2.17 -6.59 -6.16
C ASP A 211 -1.01 -6.31 -5.18
N LEU A 212 -1.35 -5.83 -3.96
CA LEU A 212 -0.39 -5.67 -2.87
C LEU A 212 0.19 -7.01 -2.40
N ALA A 213 -0.62 -8.07 -2.31
CA ALA A 213 -0.14 -9.41 -1.96
C ALA A 213 0.88 -9.93 -2.99
N PHE A 214 0.63 -9.68 -4.27
CA PHE A 214 1.59 -9.99 -5.33
C PHE A 214 2.87 -9.17 -5.18
N ALA A 215 2.76 -7.85 -4.95
CA ALA A 215 3.91 -6.97 -4.76
C ALA A 215 4.76 -7.39 -3.55
N LEU A 216 4.13 -7.75 -2.43
CA LEU A 216 4.83 -8.30 -1.25
C LEU A 216 5.57 -9.60 -1.57
N GLY A 217 4.98 -10.46 -2.40
CA GLY A 217 5.63 -11.67 -2.89
C GLY A 217 6.86 -11.39 -3.77
N VAL A 218 6.84 -10.30 -4.57
CA VAL A 218 8.02 -9.85 -5.33
C VAL A 218 9.08 -9.29 -4.39
N LEU A 219 8.70 -8.42 -3.45
CA LEU A 219 9.64 -7.85 -2.48
C LEU A 219 10.32 -8.93 -1.64
N ALA A 220 9.60 -9.94 -1.18
CA ALA A 220 10.18 -11.05 -0.42
C ALA A 220 11.25 -11.83 -1.18
N LYS A 221 11.27 -11.78 -2.52
CA LYS A 221 12.32 -12.41 -3.35
C LYS A 221 13.53 -11.50 -3.58
N VAL A 222 13.33 -10.19 -3.50
CA VAL A 222 14.39 -9.19 -3.74
C VAL A 222 15.08 -8.81 -2.43
N ASP A 223 14.32 -8.72 -1.35
CA ASP A 223 14.80 -8.34 -0.02
C ASP A 223 15.37 -9.55 0.74
N THR A 224 16.40 -10.17 0.15
CA THR A 224 17.09 -11.33 0.74
C THR A 224 18.58 -11.04 0.96
N PRO A 225 19.22 -11.66 1.97
CA PRO A 225 20.66 -11.51 2.21
C PRO A 225 21.51 -11.92 1.00
N GLU A 226 21.04 -12.93 0.24
CA GLU A 226 21.74 -13.44 -0.95
C GLU A 226 21.68 -12.42 -2.07
N ALA A 227 20.54 -11.78 -2.32
CA ALA A 227 20.38 -10.74 -3.33
C ALA A 227 21.26 -9.52 -3.00
N ALA A 228 21.29 -9.09 -1.74
CA ALA A 228 22.15 -8.01 -1.26
C ALA A 228 23.64 -8.36 -1.44
N SER A 229 24.04 -9.59 -1.11
CA SER A 229 25.42 -10.06 -1.27
C SER A 229 25.83 -10.19 -2.73
N ALA A 230 24.94 -10.65 -3.60
CA ALA A 230 25.19 -10.75 -5.04
C ALA A 230 25.41 -9.35 -5.66
N LYS A 231 24.61 -8.37 -5.24
CA LYS A 231 24.75 -7.00 -5.70
C LYS A 231 26.06 -6.37 -5.25
N LYS A 232 26.44 -6.54 -3.98
CA LYS A 232 27.71 -6.01 -3.48
C LYS A 232 28.87 -6.55 -4.31
N ARG A 233 28.88 -7.85 -4.61
CA ARG A 233 29.90 -8.48 -5.48
C ARG A 233 29.88 -7.90 -6.90
N ALA A 234 28.69 -7.69 -7.48
CA ALA A 234 28.57 -7.09 -8.81
C ALA A 234 29.05 -5.62 -8.85
N ALA A 235 28.80 -4.85 -7.78
CA ALA A 235 29.31 -3.48 -7.66
C ALA A 235 30.84 -3.45 -7.54
N GLU A 236 31.41 -4.30 -6.70
CA GLU A 236 32.88 -4.44 -6.53
C GLU A 236 33.55 -4.86 -7.85
N GLN A 237 32.94 -5.78 -8.60
CA GLN A 237 33.45 -6.20 -9.90
C GLN A 237 33.45 -5.04 -10.91
N ARG A 238 32.35 -4.24 -10.99
CA ARG A 238 32.29 -3.07 -11.87
C ARG A 238 33.35 -2.02 -11.52
N GLU A 239 33.57 -1.77 -10.22
CA GLU A 239 34.58 -0.82 -9.77
C GLU A 239 36.00 -1.28 -10.17
N LEU A 240 36.28 -2.58 -10.07
CA LEU A 240 37.54 -3.17 -10.53
C LEU A 240 37.72 -3.04 -12.05
N GLU A 241 36.66 -3.30 -12.83
CA GLU A 241 36.69 -3.15 -14.29
C GLU A 241 36.94 -1.69 -14.70
N ASP A 242 36.28 -0.73 -14.04
CA ASP A 242 36.49 0.71 -14.31
C ASP A 242 37.91 1.15 -13.91
N ARG A 243 38.46 0.61 -12.82
CA ARG A 243 39.83 0.87 -12.41
C ARG A 243 40.82 0.29 -13.42
N LEU A 244 40.60 -0.90 -13.93
CA LEU A 244 41.42 -1.52 -14.98
C LEU A 244 41.41 -0.66 -16.26
N ARG A 245 40.22 -0.24 -16.72
CA ARG A 245 40.10 0.64 -17.90
C ARG A 245 40.89 1.94 -17.76
N ARG A 246 40.85 2.57 -16.57
CA ARG A 246 41.62 3.79 -16.29
C ARG A 246 43.12 3.53 -16.34
N LEU A 247 43.59 2.41 -15.80
CA LEU A 247 45.00 2.04 -15.84
C LEU A 247 45.45 1.74 -17.28
N GLU A 248 44.68 1.04 -18.07
CA GLU A 248 44.97 0.79 -19.49
C GLU A 248 45.06 2.08 -20.30
N GLN A 249 44.17 3.06 -20.04
CA GLN A 249 44.26 4.38 -20.66
C GLN A 249 45.56 5.12 -20.28
N GLN A 250 45.92 5.09 -18.98
CA GLN A 250 47.14 5.71 -18.51
C GLN A 250 48.41 5.08 -19.13
N VAL A 251 48.41 3.76 -19.33
CA VAL A 251 49.51 3.05 -19.98
C VAL A 251 49.62 3.42 -21.46
N ARG A 252 48.48 3.54 -22.16
CA ARG A 252 48.44 3.99 -23.55
C ARG A 252 48.96 5.40 -23.70
N GLU A 253 48.61 6.32 -22.82
CA GLU A 253 49.05 7.71 -22.84
C GLU A 253 50.54 7.88 -22.55
N LYS A 254 51.12 6.95 -21.71
CA LYS A 254 52.54 6.93 -21.35
C LYS A 254 53.43 6.22 -22.38
N GLN A 255 52.83 5.59 -23.42
CA GLN A 255 53.57 5.02 -24.57
C GLN A 255 53.33 5.88 -25.84
N PRO A 256 53.74 7.16 -25.91
CA PRO A 256 53.65 7.93 -27.12
C PRO A 256 54.72 7.45 -28.09
N GLY A 257 54.28 6.79 -29.18
CA GLY A 257 55.06 6.80 -30.44
C GLY A 257 56.29 5.91 -30.47
N LYS A 258 56.05 4.59 -30.59
CA LYS A 258 57.06 3.70 -31.20
C LYS A 258 56.72 3.28 -32.62
N ASP A 259 55.69 3.86 -33.22
CA ASP A 259 55.28 3.58 -34.62
C ASP A 259 55.51 4.82 -35.50
N GLY A 260 56.77 5.24 -35.64
CA GLY A 260 57.18 6.36 -36.51
C GLY A 260 58.60 6.18 -37.00
N GLY A 261 58.91 5.05 -37.62
CA GLY A 261 60.20 4.83 -38.21
C GLY A 261 60.23 3.73 -39.28
N LYS A 262 59.73 4.07 -40.47
CA LYS A 262 60.21 3.51 -41.73
C LYS A 262 59.87 4.45 -42.88
#